data_298a6e56623bbb0671d79bf85bb872d7
#
_entry.id   298a6e56623bbb0671d79bf85bb872d7
#
_cell.length_a   1.000
_cell.length_b   1.000
_cell.length_c   1.000
_cell.angle_alpha   90.00
_cell.angle_beta   90.00
_cell.angle_gamma   90.00
#
_symmetry.space_group_name_H-M   'P 1'
#
loop_
_entity.id
_entity.type
_entity.pdbx_description
1 polymer ?
#
loop_
_entity_poly.entity_id
_entity_poly.type
_entity_poly.pdbx_seq_one_letter_code
_entity_poly.pdbx_strand_id
1 'polypeptide(L)'
;GHARCIATVLKYIYEKDDFDYVIPMDGDGEDRPEEINEFIKHVDDSKDKVIVGERVKRSENLVFKICYQVHKLVTLTFTGKSIKYGNFTCLPKTTVEKMINEKATWNSFSGSLRKIEKDLISIPSSRGSRYFGPSKMSFFNLLKHSLSIISVFRQTVLIRSALFIVVYILMIKSNASVITAIPLVLLLVMIYSISNLALRENMEEFNNSLKNILDITKIK
;
A
#
# COMPACT_ATOMS: atom_id res chain seq x y z
N GLY A 1 -10.63 -0.85 -8.91
CA GLY A 1 -9.74 -1.86 -8.34
C GLY A 1 -9.78 -1.83 -6.81
N HIS A 2 -9.11 -2.78 -6.15
CA HIS A 2 -9.20 -3.02 -4.70
C HIS A 2 -8.97 -1.76 -3.82
N ALA A 3 -7.91 -0.99 -4.07
CA ALA A 3 -7.66 0.26 -3.32
C ALA A 3 -8.81 1.26 -3.43
N ARG A 4 -9.41 1.41 -4.62
CA ARG A 4 -10.56 2.29 -4.85
C ARG A 4 -11.80 1.83 -4.11
N CYS A 5 -12.03 0.51 -4.03
CA CYS A 5 -13.14 -0.06 -3.27
C CYS A 5 -13.01 0.30 -1.78
N ILE A 6 -11.84 0.05 -1.18
CA ILE A 6 -11.59 0.41 0.22
C ILE A 6 -11.74 1.92 0.43
N ALA A 7 -11.16 2.75 -0.45
CA ALA A 7 -11.25 4.20 -0.35
C ALA A 7 -12.72 4.69 -0.37
N THR A 8 -13.55 4.12 -1.28
CA THR A 8 -14.98 4.45 -1.35
C THR A 8 -15.71 4.05 -0.07
N VAL A 9 -15.43 2.86 0.47
CA VAL A 9 -16.06 2.38 1.71
C VAL A 9 -15.64 3.23 2.91
N LEU A 10 -14.35 3.59 3.04
CA LEU A 10 -13.90 4.50 4.08
C LEU A 10 -14.61 5.86 4.02
N LYS A 11 -14.77 6.41 2.81
CA LYS A 11 -15.52 7.66 2.61
C LYS A 11 -16.99 7.51 2.98
N TYR A 12 -17.63 6.41 2.59
CA TYR A 12 -19.01 6.13 2.94
C TYR A 12 -19.20 6.04 4.46
N ILE A 13 -18.36 5.27 5.16
CA ILE A 13 -18.43 5.11 6.62
C ILE A 13 -18.25 6.47 7.29
N TYR A 14 -17.26 7.26 6.85
CA TYR A 14 -16.99 8.59 7.43
C TYR A 14 -18.18 9.55 7.28
N GLU A 15 -18.88 9.53 6.15
CA GLU A 15 -19.99 10.46 5.87
C GLU A 15 -21.35 9.98 6.43
N LYS A 16 -21.53 8.68 6.67
CA LYS A 16 -22.85 8.10 6.94
C LYS A 16 -22.99 7.37 8.27
N ASP A 17 -21.87 6.95 8.86
CA ASP A 17 -21.89 6.20 10.12
C ASP A 17 -21.14 6.98 11.22
N ASP A 18 -21.51 6.75 12.49
CA ASP A 18 -20.74 7.20 13.64
C ASP A 18 -19.87 6.03 14.13
N PHE A 19 -18.58 6.30 14.33
CA PHE A 19 -17.59 5.29 14.71
C PHE A 19 -16.37 5.94 15.34
N ASP A 20 -15.66 5.18 16.16
CA ASP A 20 -14.35 5.58 16.71
C ASP A 20 -13.22 5.00 15.88
N TYR A 21 -13.35 3.74 15.42
CA TYR A 21 -12.36 3.01 14.66
C TYR A 21 -12.98 2.23 13.49
N VAL A 22 -12.20 2.07 12.41
CA VAL A 22 -12.53 1.21 11.26
C VAL A 22 -11.43 0.19 11.05
N ILE A 23 -11.79 -1.08 10.85
CA ILE A 23 -10.86 -2.15 10.52
C ILE A 23 -11.23 -2.73 9.14
N PRO A 24 -10.58 -2.28 8.04
CA PRO A 24 -10.73 -2.93 6.75
C PRO A 24 -10.16 -4.35 6.81
N MET A 25 -10.94 -5.33 6.34
CA MET A 25 -10.57 -6.73 6.34
C MET A 25 -10.96 -7.37 5.01
N ASP A 26 -10.07 -8.22 4.45
CA ASP A 26 -10.39 -9.02 3.26
C ASP A 26 -11.33 -10.18 3.65
N GLY A 27 -12.44 -10.35 2.91
CA GLY A 27 -13.47 -11.36 3.21
C GLY A 27 -13.17 -12.75 2.65
N ASP A 28 -11.94 -13.03 2.20
CA ASP A 28 -11.57 -14.30 1.58
C ASP A 28 -10.98 -15.34 2.56
N GLY A 29 -10.88 -14.98 3.85
CA GLY A 29 -10.34 -15.82 4.92
C GLY A 29 -8.84 -15.65 5.16
N GLU A 30 -8.14 -14.86 4.33
CA GLU A 30 -6.72 -14.60 4.55
C GLU A 30 -6.48 -13.66 5.75
N ASP A 31 -7.32 -12.64 5.92
CA ASP A 31 -7.37 -11.86 7.15
C ASP A 31 -8.30 -12.58 8.13
N ARG A 32 -7.85 -12.76 9.37
CA ARG A 32 -8.53 -13.61 10.37
C ARG A 32 -9.39 -12.75 11.30
N PRO A 33 -10.74 -12.96 11.34
CA PRO A 33 -11.61 -12.20 12.23
C PRO A 33 -11.23 -12.28 13.70
N GLU A 34 -10.65 -13.42 14.14
CA GLU A 34 -10.22 -13.62 15.53
C GLU A 34 -9.12 -12.64 15.95
N GLU A 35 -8.31 -12.15 15.00
CA GLU A 35 -7.25 -11.18 15.25
C GLU A 35 -7.79 -9.76 15.51
N ILE A 36 -9.07 -9.48 15.25
CA ILE A 36 -9.71 -8.20 15.60
C ILE A 36 -9.59 -7.93 17.12
N ASN A 37 -9.70 -8.97 17.94
CA ASN A 37 -9.54 -8.84 19.39
C ASN A 37 -8.14 -8.32 19.78
N GLU A 38 -7.10 -8.65 19.00
CA GLU A 38 -5.75 -8.14 19.27
C GLU A 38 -5.66 -6.64 18.94
N PHE A 39 -6.33 -6.17 17.88
CA PHE A 39 -6.43 -4.74 17.62
C PHE A 39 -7.14 -4.00 18.76
N ILE A 40 -8.29 -4.52 19.22
CA ILE A 40 -9.08 -3.91 20.31
C ILE A 40 -8.25 -3.77 21.58
N LYS A 41 -7.50 -4.80 21.99
CA LYS A 41 -6.63 -4.74 23.17
C LYS A 41 -5.61 -3.60 23.14
N HIS A 42 -5.15 -3.23 21.93
CA HIS A 42 -4.16 -2.17 21.76
C HIS A 42 -4.77 -0.78 21.56
N VAL A 43 -6.09 -0.69 21.32
CA VAL A 43 -6.78 0.60 21.13
C VAL A 43 -6.72 1.45 22.39
N ASP A 44 -6.98 0.87 23.56
CA ASP A 44 -7.02 1.60 24.82
C ASP A 44 -5.66 2.18 25.22
N ASP A 45 -4.57 1.44 24.92
CA ASP A 45 -3.20 1.86 25.23
C ASP A 45 -2.63 2.85 24.19
N SER A 46 -3.23 2.91 23.02
CA SER A 46 -2.67 3.59 21.84
C SER A 46 -3.58 4.68 21.29
N LYS A 47 -4.19 5.49 22.18
CA LYS A 47 -5.15 6.55 21.82
C LYS A 47 -4.76 7.26 20.52
N ASP A 48 -5.67 7.22 19.54
CA ASP A 48 -5.55 7.88 18.23
C ASP A 48 -4.40 7.43 17.33
N LYS A 49 -3.69 6.34 17.64
CA LYS A 49 -2.68 5.76 16.76
C LYS A 49 -3.25 4.64 15.89
N VAL A 50 -2.73 4.57 14.68
CA VAL A 50 -3.04 3.48 13.77
C VAL A 50 -2.32 2.21 14.22
N ILE A 51 -3.06 1.10 14.29
CA ILE A 51 -2.50 -0.23 14.55
C ILE A 51 -2.52 -1.03 13.27
N VAL A 52 -1.40 -1.63 12.87
CA VAL A 52 -1.27 -2.38 11.63
C VAL A 52 -0.95 -3.86 11.91
N GLY A 53 -1.62 -4.76 11.20
CA GLY A 53 -1.27 -6.18 11.19
C GLY A 53 -0.01 -6.42 10.35
N GLU A 54 1.15 -6.60 11.01
CA GLU A 54 2.39 -6.97 10.33
C GLU A 54 2.41 -8.47 10.07
N ARG A 55 2.52 -8.86 8.80
CA ARG A 55 2.51 -10.27 8.38
C ARG A 55 3.79 -10.99 8.80
N VAL A 56 3.68 -11.90 9.78
CA VAL A 56 4.84 -12.62 10.37
C VAL A 56 5.13 -13.95 9.68
N LYS A 57 4.12 -14.64 9.12
CA LYS A 57 4.27 -15.92 8.43
C LYS A 57 3.83 -15.82 6.98
N ARG A 58 4.69 -16.29 6.08
CA ARG A 58 4.42 -16.40 4.64
C ARG A 58 4.64 -17.85 4.21
N SER A 59 3.59 -18.48 3.73
CA SER A 59 3.61 -19.83 3.14
C SER A 59 3.97 -19.81 1.65
N GLU A 60 4.49 -18.69 1.14
CA GLU A 60 4.70 -18.47 -0.28
C GLU A 60 5.95 -19.19 -0.81
N ASN A 61 5.94 -19.52 -2.11
CA ASN A 61 7.05 -20.10 -2.86
C ASN A 61 8.32 -19.22 -2.76
N LEU A 62 9.51 -19.83 -2.92
CA LEU A 62 10.82 -19.16 -2.87
C LEU A 62 10.91 -17.94 -3.80
N VAL A 63 10.38 -18.06 -5.03
CA VAL A 63 10.36 -16.95 -6.01
C VAL A 63 9.62 -15.73 -5.46
N PHE A 64 8.44 -15.91 -4.87
CA PHE A 64 7.68 -14.82 -4.25
C PHE A 64 8.41 -14.20 -3.06
N LYS A 65 9.12 -15.02 -2.26
CA LYS A 65 9.94 -14.51 -1.15
C LYS A 65 11.07 -13.61 -1.66
N ILE A 66 11.75 -14.01 -2.73
CA ILE A 66 12.82 -13.20 -3.36
C ILE A 66 12.23 -11.91 -3.92
N CYS A 67 11.15 -11.98 -4.71
CA CYS A 67 10.48 -10.81 -5.27
C CYS A 67 10.03 -9.83 -4.17
N TYR A 68 9.56 -10.34 -3.03
CA TYR A 68 9.20 -9.50 -1.90
C TYR A 68 10.40 -8.79 -1.26
N GLN A 69 11.53 -9.48 -1.10
CA GLN A 69 12.75 -8.85 -0.57
C GLN A 69 13.27 -7.77 -1.54
N VAL A 70 13.25 -8.05 -2.84
CA VAL A 70 13.59 -7.06 -3.88
C VAL A 70 12.64 -5.86 -3.80
N HIS A 71 11.32 -6.09 -3.75
CA HIS A 71 10.35 -5.02 -3.58
C HIS A 71 10.60 -4.18 -2.32
N LYS A 72 10.86 -4.82 -1.18
CA LYS A 72 11.16 -4.14 0.08
C LYS A 72 12.43 -3.28 -0.03
N LEU A 73 13.49 -3.82 -0.64
CA LEU A 73 14.74 -3.09 -0.87
C LEU A 73 14.51 -1.88 -1.79
N VAL A 74 13.85 -2.07 -2.93
CA VAL A 74 13.52 -0.99 -3.89
C VAL A 74 12.66 0.08 -3.21
N THR A 75 11.62 -0.32 -2.47
CA THR A 75 10.77 0.63 -1.75
C THR A 75 11.58 1.45 -0.76
N LEU A 76 12.41 0.80 0.07
CA LEU A 76 13.23 1.49 1.06
C LEU A 76 14.24 2.45 0.39
N THR A 77 14.94 1.98 -0.64
CA THR A 77 15.97 2.77 -1.35
C THR A 77 15.37 4.00 -1.99
N PHE A 78 14.27 3.87 -2.72
CA PHE A 78 13.70 4.97 -3.50
C PHE A 78 12.72 5.84 -2.74
N THR A 79 12.01 5.31 -1.74
CA THR A 79 11.05 6.10 -0.94
C THR A 79 11.56 6.47 0.44
N GLY A 80 12.54 5.76 0.99
CA GLY A 80 12.98 5.88 2.39
C GLY A 80 11.96 5.33 3.38
N LYS A 81 10.95 4.57 2.93
CA LYS A 81 9.86 4.05 3.77
C LYS A 81 9.86 2.53 3.76
N SER A 82 9.59 1.94 4.93
CA SER A 82 9.32 0.52 5.07
C SER A 82 7.82 0.31 5.25
N ILE A 83 7.21 -0.53 4.40
CA ILE A 83 5.78 -0.86 4.45
C ILE A 83 5.68 -2.38 4.50
N LYS A 84 5.22 -2.91 5.64
CA LYS A 84 5.17 -4.35 5.93
C LYS A 84 3.75 -4.85 6.20
N TYR A 85 2.76 -4.00 5.99
CA TYR A 85 1.35 -4.28 6.24
C TYR A 85 0.53 -4.11 4.96
N GLY A 86 -0.65 -4.69 4.97
CA GLY A 86 -1.66 -4.58 3.90
C GLY A 86 -2.80 -3.65 4.30
N ASN A 87 -4.04 -4.13 4.08
CA ASN A 87 -5.24 -3.38 4.43
C ASN A 87 -5.74 -3.68 5.84
N PHE A 88 -5.34 -4.81 6.42
CA PHE A 88 -5.77 -5.23 7.76
C PHE A 88 -5.09 -4.34 8.81
N THR A 89 -5.80 -3.28 9.18
CA THR A 89 -5.33 -2.20 10.05
C THR A 89 -6.49 -1.66 10.85
N CYS A 90 -6.24 -1.18 12.07
CA CYS A 90 -7.22 -0.46 12.87
C CYS A 90 -6.95 1.03 12.74
N LEU A 91 -7.90 1.76 12.15
CA LEU A 91 -7.81 3.16 11.82
C LEU A 91 -8.70 3.99 12.73
N PRO A 92 -8.18 4.93 13.53
CA PRO A 92 -9.00 5.90 14.24
C PRO A 92 -9.70 6.85 13.26
N LYS A 93 -10.84 7.40 13.67
CA LYS A 93 -11.67 8.34 12.88
C LYS A 93 -10.85 9.49 12.30
N THR A 94 -9.91 10.02 13.09
CA THR A 94 -9.00 11.10 12.67
C THR A 94 -8.10 10.71 11.48
N THR A 95 -7.63 9.46 11.44
CA THR A 95 -6.85 8.96 10.30
C THR A 95 -7.73 8.69 9.09
N VAL A 96 -8.94 8.17 9.29
CA VAL A 96 -9.90 7.98 8.18
C VAL A 96 -10.20 9.32 7.52
N GLU A 97 -10.42 10.39 8.30
CA GLU A 97 -10.60 11.76 7.81
C GLU A 97 -9.44 12.24 6.94
N LYS A 98 -8.20 12.04 7.40
CA LYS A 98 -7.01 12.38 6.60
C LYS A 98 -6.94 11.56 5.31
N MET A 99 -7.27 10.26 5.37
CA MET A 99 -7.21 9.36 4.21
C MET A 99 -8.23 9.70 3.13
N ILE A 100 -9.46 10.07 3.50
CA ILE A 100 -10.50 10.45 2.52
C ILE A 100 -10.20 11.78 1.83
N ASN A 101 -9.36 12.62 2.44
CA ASN A 101 -8.90 13.90 1.88
C ASN A 101 -7.53 13.79 1.17
N GLU A 102 -6.90 12.62 1.15
CA GLU A 102 -5.63 12.38 0.47
C GLU A 102 -5.86 11.59 -0.85
N LYS A 103 -5.56 12.22 -1.99
CA LYS A 103 -5.75 11.61 -3.32
C LYS A 103 -4.99 10.30 -3.52
N ALA A 104 -3.87 10.10 -2.82
CA ALA A 104 -3.09 8.87 -2.89
C ALA A 104 -3.87 7.65 -2.37
N THR A 105 -4.88 7.85 -1.51
CA THR A 105 -5.77 6.78 -1.02
C THR A 105 -6.53 6.10 -2.17
N TRP A 106 -6.87 6.86 -3.21
CA TRP A 106 -7.52 6.35 -4.42
C TRP A 106 -6.63 5.43 -5.25
N ASN A 107 -5.31 5.55 -5.11
CA ASN A 107 -4.32 4.73 -5.81
C ASN A 107 -3.79 3.56 -4.97
N SER A 108 -3.44 3.82 -3.69
CA SER A 108 -2.84 2.82 -2.80
C SER A 108 -3.19 3.10 -1.35
N PHE A 109 -3.92 2.19 -0.71
CA PHE A 109 -4.27 2.26 0.71
C PHE A 109 -3.02 2.32 1.61
N SER A 110 -2.16 1.29 1.55
CA SER A 110 -0.98 1.19 2.43
C SER A 110 0.07 2.28 2.15
N GLY A 111 0.20 2.70 0.89
CA GLY A 111 1.07 3.81 0.51
C GLY A 111 0.58 5.14 1.07
N SER A 112 -0.72 5.42 0.94
CA SER A 112 -1.36 6.62 1.47
C SER A 112 -1.29 6.65 2.99
N LEU A 113 -1.65 5.56 3.65
CA LEU A 113 -1.56 5.46 5.12
C LEU A 113 -0.14 5.77 5.61
N ARG A 114 0.90 5.21 4.96
CA ARG A 114 2.31 5.49 5.31
C ARG A 114 2.75 6.92 5.01
N LYS A 115 2.12 7.58 4.05
CA LYS A 115 2.35 8.99 3.74
C LYS A 115 1.77 9.90 4.83
N ILE A 116 0.58 9.58 5.30
CA ILE A 116 -0.18 10.36 6.29
C ILE A 116 0.37 10.15 7.70
N GLU A 117 0.55 8.87 8.09
CA GLU A 117 0.95 8.51 9.45
C GLU A 117 2.41 8.03 9.49
N LYS A 118 3.18 8.65 10.36
CA LYS A 118 4.59 8.30 10.58
C LYS A 118 4.73 7.22 11.65
N ASP A 119 3.96 7.33 12.71
CA ASP A 119 4.02 6.46 13.89
C ASP A 119 2.87 5.45 13.83
N LEU A 120 3.21 4.21 13.52
CA LEU A 120 2.29 3.08 13.44
C LEU A 120 2.66 2.07 14.51
N ILE A 121 1.66 1.50 15.16
CA ILE A 121 1.84 0.36 16.06
C ILE A 121 1.70 -0.90 15.24
N SER A 122 2.73 -1.76 15.24
CA SER A 122 2.69 -3.05 14.55
C SER A 122 2.36 -4.16 15.52
N ILE A 123 1.33 -4.93 15.22
CA ILE A 123 1.01 -6.18 15.91
C ILE A 123 1.25 -7.36 14.96
N PRO A 124 1.71 -8.51 15.46
CA PRO A 124 1.90 -9.68 14.61
C PRO A 124 0.55 -10.19 14.08
N SER A 125 0.46 -10.41 12.77
CA SER A 125 -0.71 -10.98 12.11
C SER A 125 -0.32 -12.23 11.32
N SER A 126 -1.10 -13.30 11.47
CA SER A 126 -0.90 -14.57 10.78
C SER A 126 -1.96 -14.76 9.71
N ARG A 127 -1.51 -14.87 8.46
CA ARG A 127 -2.42 -15.05 7.34
C ARG A 127 -3.11 -16.41 7.41
N GLY A 128 -4.43 -16.40 7.33
CA GLY A 128 -5.26 -17.59 7.20
C GLY A 128 -5.15 -18.24 5.81
N SER A 129 -5.83 -19.35 5.63
CA SER A 129 -6.03 -19.97 4.31
C SER A 129 -7.32 -19.42 3.68
N ARG A 130 -7.29 -19.24 2.36
CA ARG A 130 -8.50 -18.83 1.63
C ARG A 130 -9.61 -19.86 1.77
N TYR A 131 -10.83 -19.36 1.93
CA TYR A 131 -12.02 -20.23 1.98
C TYR A 131 -12.28 -20.89 0.62
N PHE A 132 -12.04 -20.18 -0.48
CA PHE A 132 -12.36 -20.65 -1.83
C PHE A 132 -11.26 -20.29 -2.83
N GLY A 133 -10.77 -21.31 -3.54
CA GLY A 133 -9.93 -21.20 -4.72
C GLY A 133 -8.55 -20.57 -4.51
N PRO A 134 -7.72 -20.60 -5.56
CA PRO A 134 -6.39 -20.00 -5.54
C PRO A 134 -6.45 -18.46 -5.64
N SER A 135 -5.33 -17.81 -5.31
CA SER A 135 -5.18 -16.36 -5.53
C SER A 135 -5.41 -16.00 -7.00
N LYS A 136 -6.30 -15.04 -7.24
CA LYS A 136 -6.54 -14.48 -8.59
C LYS A 136 -5.50 -13.41 -8.96
N MET A 137 -4.55 -13.11 -8.09
CA MET A 137 -3.54 -12.07 -8.32
C MET A 137 -2.39 -12.65 -9.18
N SER A 138 -2.31 -12.25 -10.43
CA SER A 138 -1.19 -12.58 -11.31
C SER A 138 0.08 -11.85 -10.86
N PHE A 139 1.26 -12.34 -11.29
CA PHE A 139 2.55 -11.70 -11.01
C PHE A 139 2.59 -10.24 -11.47
N PHE A 140 2.08 -9.94 -12.66
CA PHE A 140 2.01 -8.57 -13.18
C PHE A 140 1.11 -7.66 -12.34
N ASN A 141 -0.01 -8.18 -11.84
CA ASN A 141 -0.89 -7.43 -10.94
C ASN A 141 -0.22 -7.16 -9.60
N LEU A 142 0.56 -8.12 -9.08
CA LEU A 142 1.36 -7.95 -7.87
C LEU A 142 2.44 -6.87 -8.07
N LEU A 143 3.16 -6.91 -9.19
CA LEU A 143 4.16 -5.89 -9.53
C LEU A 143 3.51 -4.50 -9.67
N LYS A 144 2.38 -4.40 -10.37
CA LYS A 144 1.61 -3.16 -10.49
C LYS A 144 1.15 -2.64 -9.14
N HIS A 145 0.67 -3.52 -8.26
CA HIS A 145 0.31 -3.16 -6.88
C HIS A 145 1.51 -2.62 -6.11
N SER A 146 2.65 -3.29 -6.17
CA SER A 146 3.90 -2.86 -5.55
C SER A 146 4.35 -1.48 -6.04
N LEU A 147 4.34 -1.26 -7.35
CA LEU A 147 4.69 0.03 -7.94
C LEU A 147 3.66 1.12 -7.60
N SER A 148 2.37 0.78 -7.41
CA SER A 148 1.36 1.73 -6.95
C SER A 148 1.64 2.24 -5.53
N ILE A 149 2.18 1.40 -4.65
CA ILE A 149 2.62 1.83 -3.31
C ILE A 149 3.76 2.85 -3.42
N ILE A 150 4.77 2.54 -4.26
CA ILE A 150 5.93 3.40 -4.48
C ILE A 150 5.53 4.73 -5.15
N SER A 151 4.54 4.72 -6.04
CA SER A 151 4.09 5.90 -6.79
C SER A 151 3.49 7.00 -5.92
N VAL A 152 2.98 6.66 -4.74
CA VAL A 152 2.53 7.64 -3.72
C VAL A 152 3.68 8.57 -3.30
N PHE A 153 4.92 8.08 -3.37
CA PHE A 153 6.14 8.83 -3.01
C PHE A 153 6.89 9.33 -4.25
N ARG A 154 6.18 9.56 -5.37
CA ARG A 154 6.76 9.91 -6.68
C ARG A 154 7.84 10.98 -6.59
N GLN A 155 7.62 12.07 -5.88
CA GLN A 155 8.60 13.17 -5.77
C GLN A 155 9.93 12.68 -5.16
N THR A 156 9.85 11.94 -4.05
CA THR A 156 11.03 11.37 -3.39
C THR A 156 11.75 10.38 -4.32
N VAL A 157 10.99 9.56 -5.05
CA VAL A 157 11.54 8.61 -6.03
C VAL A 157 12.30 9.36 -7.13
N LEU A 158 11.73 10.41 -7.69
CA LEU A 158 12.38 11.21 -8.76
C LEU A 158 13.68 11.84 -8.28
N ILE A 159 13.70 12.46 -7.10
CA ILE A 159 14.90 13.08 -6.52
C ILE A 159 16.01 12.04 -6.29
N ARG A 160 15.68 10.91 -5.65
CA ARG A 160 16.66 9.85 -5.37
C ARG A 160 17.14 9.15 -6.63
N SER A 161 16.26 8.95 -7.62
CA SER A 161 16.64 8.40 -8.92
C SER A 161 17.56 9.33 -9.70
N ALA A 162 17.32 10.63 -9.68
CA ALA A 162 18.21 11.62 -10.32
C ALA A 162 19.60 11.57 -9.66
N LEU A 163 19.68 11.56 -8.33
CA LEU A 163 20.95 11.42 -7.61
C LEU A 163 21.67 10.11 -7.99
N PHE A 164 20.94 8.99 -7.99
CA PHE A 164 21.49 7.68 -8.39
C PHE A 164 22.05 7.72 -9.83
N ILE A 165 21.31 8.31 -10.78
CA ILE A 165 21.75 8.42 -12.17
C ILE A 165 23.06 9.21 -12.28
N VAL A 166 23.14 10.35 -11.59
CA VAL A 166 24.38 11.18 -11.60
C VAL A 166 25.57 10.39 -11.05
N VAL A 167 25.43 9.80 -9.86
CA VAL A 167 26.48 9.01 -9.23
C VAL A 167 26.89 7.82 -10.11
N TYR A 168 25.91 7.10 -10.65
CA TYR A 168 26.14 5.93 -11.50
C TYR A 168 26.88 6.32 -12.80
N ILE A 169 26.49 7.39 -13.48
CA ILE A 169 27.18 7.87 -14.69
C ILE A 169 28.64 8.24 -14.38
N LEU A 170 28.88 8.91 -13.25
CA LEU A 170 30.25 9.23 -12.82
C LEU A 170 31.09 7.99 -12.59
N MET A 171 30.51 6.92 -12.05
CA MET A 171 31.20 5.64 -11.81
C MET A 171 31.52 4.89 -13.09
N ILE A 172 30.64 4.90 -14.09
CA ILE A 172 30.79 4.12 -15.33
C ILE A 172 31.51 4.88 -16.45
N LYS A 173 31.79 6.18 -16.28
CA LYS A 173 32.34 7.03 -17.36
C LYS A 173 33.55 6.45 -18.10
N SER A 174 34.40 5.69 -17.39
CA SER A 174 35.61 5.06 -17.98
C SER A 174 35.34 3.67 -18.58
N ASN A 175 34.16 3.08 -18.32
CA ASN A 175 33.79 1.72 -18.73
C ASN A 175 32.36 1.69 -19.33
N ALA A 176 31.99 2.73 -20.06
CA ALA A 176 30.69 2.83 -20.70
C ALA A 176 30.53 1.73 -21.75
N SER A 177 29.47 0.93 -21.64
CA SER A 177 29.15 -0.17 -22.54
C SER A 177 27.63 -0.42 -22.54
N VAL A 178 27.14 -1.24 -23.46
CA VAL A 178 25.75 -1.65 -23.50
C VAL A 178 25.33 -2.33 -22.17
N ILE A 179 26.21 -3.12 -21.59
CA ILE A 179 25.95 -3.82 -20.33
C ILE A 179 25.77 -2.82 -19.16
N THR A 180 26.64 -1.81 -19.08
CA THR A 180 26.54 -0.77 -18.05
C THR A 180 25.38 0.21 -18.29
N ALA A 181 24.79 0.25 -19.49
CA ALA A 181 23.57 1.02 -19.75
C ALA A 181 22.29 0.32 -19.23
N ILE A 182 22.28 -1.01 -19.08
CA ILE A 182 21.08 -1.77 -18.67
C ILE A 182 20.46 -1.26 -17.36
N PRO A 183 21.20 -1.02 -16.24
CA PRO A 183 20.63 -0.51 -15.01
C PRO A 183 19.94 0.85 -15.18
N LEU A 184 20.48 1.73 -16.02
CA LEU A 184 19.88 3.05 -16.31
C LEU A 184 18.57 2.89 -17.05
N VAL A 185 18.52 2.03 -18.07
CA VAL A 185 17.27 1.74 -18.83
C VAL A 185 16.21 1.17 -17.89
N LEU A 186 16.55 0.19 -17.04
CA LEU A 186 15.63 -0.38 -16.08
C LEU A 186 15.11 0.68 -15.08
N LEU A 187 15.97 1.56 -14.62
CA LEU A 187 15.58 2.65 -13.73
C LEU A 187 14.62 3.63 -14.44
N LEU A 188 14.89 3.99 -15.70
CA LEU A 188 14.00 4.86 -16.49
C LEU A 188 12.63 4.23 -16.72
N VAL A 189 12.58 2.93 -17.05
CA VAL A 189 11.32 2.18 -17.17
C VAL A 189 10.55 2.16 -15.83
N MET A 190 11.25 1.99 -14.71
CA MET A 190 10.65 2.06 -13.38
C MET A 190 10.09 3.46 -13.09
N ILE A 191 10.84 4.53 -13.35
CA ILE A 191 10.39 5.92 -13.17
C ILE A 191 9.15 6.22 -14.03
N TYR A 192 9.16 5.79 -15.28
CA TYR A 192 8.03 5.95 -16.19
C TYR A 192 6.79 5.23 -15.65
N SER A 193 6.93 3.97 -15.23
CA SER A 193 5.85 3.17 -14.68
C SER A 193 5.25 3.78 -13.40
N ILE A 194 6.12 4.25 -12.48
CA ILE A 194 5.71 4.94 -11.24
C ILE A 194 4.98 6.25 -11.56
N SER A 195 5.48 7.02 -12.54
CA SER A 195 4.85 8.28 -12.95
C SER A 195 3.46 8.06 -13.53
N ASN A 196 3.28 7.04 -14.37
CA ASN A 196 1.98 6.68 -14.92
C ASN A 196 1.01 6.18 -13.83
N LEU A 197 1.50 5.41 -12.86
CA LEU A 197 0.66 4.95 -11.76
C LEU A 197 0.26 6.10 -10.82
N ALA A 198 1.11 7.12 -10.66
CA ALA A 198 0.76 8.31 -9.88
C ALA A 198 -0.37 9.14 -10.53
N LEU A 199 -0.57 9.07 -11.85
CA LEU A 199 -1.70 9.72 -12.53
C LEU A 199 -3.07 9.13 -12.12
N ARG A 200 -3.09 7.97 -11.48
CA ARG A 200 -4.33 7.37 -10.95
C ARG A 200 -4.83 8.06 -9.69
N GLU A 201 -4.03 8.95 -9.09
CA GLU A 201 -4.41 9.78 -7.95
C GLU A 201 -5.34 10.92 -8.42
N ASN A 202 -6.64 10.59 -8.53
CA ASN A 202 -7.67 11.52 -9.00
C ASN A 202 -8.65 11.81 -7.86
N MET A 203 -8.58 13.01 -7.29
CA MET A 203 -9.42 13.42 -6.17
C MET A 203 -10.88 13.65 -6.60
N GLU A 204 -11.12 14.11 -7.83
CA GLU A 204 -12.48 14.31 -8.35
C GLU A 204 -13.20 12.96 -8.50
N GLU A 205 -12.53 11.96 -9.10
CA GLU A 205 -13.04 10.59 -9.21
C GLU A 205 -13.31 9.99 -7.83
N PHE A 206 -12.42 10.23 -6.87
CA PHE A 206 -12.59 9.78 -5.49
C PHE A 206 -13.79 10.46 -4.83
N ASN A 207 -13.94 11.77 -4.96
CA ASN A 207 -15.07 12.51 -4.38
C ASN A 207 -16.42 12.08 -4.95
N ASN A 208 -16.46 11.71 -6.21
CA ASN A 208 -17.65 11.22 -6.87
C ASN A 208 -17.91 9.71 -6.67
N SER A 209 -17.04 9.00 -5.95
CA SER A 209 -17.08 7.53 -5.86
C SER A 209 -18.35 6.98 -5.20
N LEU A 210 -18.96 7.72 -4.27
CA LEU A 210 -20.20 7.29 -3.61
C LEU A 210 -21.39 7.15 -4.57
N LYS A 211 -21.37 7.87 -5.70
CA LYS A 211 -22.40 7.75 -6.74
C LYS A 211 -22.41 6.36 -7.42
N ASN A 212 -21.34 5.60 -7.26
CA ASN A 212 -21.19 4.27 -7.85
C ASN A 212 -21.63 3.13 -6.91
N ILE A 213 -22.11 3.45 -5.71
CA ILE A 213 -22.64 2.46 -4.77
C ILE A 213 -24.07 2.15 -5.19
N LEU A 214 -24.35 0.89 -5.54
CA LEU A 214 -25.66 0.44 -5.99
C LEU A 214 -26.54 -0.01 -4.82
N ASP A 215 -25.94 -0.71 -3.84
CA ASP A 215 -26.66 -1.27 -2.70
C ASP A 215 -25.72 -1.41 -1.49
N ILE A 216 -26.30 -1.36 -0.30
CA ILE A 216 -25.59 -1.52 0.99
C ILE A 216 -26.43 -2.43 1.88
N THR A 217 -25.83 -3.58 2.19
CA THR A 217 -26.42 -4.52 3.15
C THR A 217 -25.63 -4.48 4.46
N LYS A 218 -26.27 -4.06 5.54
CA LYS A 218 -25.71 -4.15 6.88
C LYS A 218 -25.87 -5.57 7.40
N ILE A 219 -24.76 -6.23 7.68
CA ILE A 219 -24.74 -7.55 8.34
C ILE A 219 -24.75 -7.27 9.85
N LYS A 220 -25.71 -7.89 10.55
CA LYS A 220 -25.83 -7.80 12.01
C LYS A 220 -24.98 -8.87 12.67
#